data_fb487a06296e93fc724b1ab82b400b6a
#
_entry.id   fb487a06296e93fc724b1ab82b400b6a
#
_cell.length_a   1.000
_cell.length_b   1.000
_cell.length_c   1.000
_cell.angle_alpha   90.00
_cell.angle_beta   90.00
_cell.angle_gamma   90.00
#
_symmetry.space_group_name_H-M   'P 1'
#
loop_
_entity.id
_entity.type
_entity.pdbx_description
1 polymer ?
#
loop_
_entity_poly.entity_id
_entity_poly.type
_entity_poly.pdbx_seq_one_letter_code
_entity_poly.pdbx_strand_id
1 'polypeptide(L)'
;MESNRWDNDPVLTVEHVTMRFGGLVAVSDLSFKVGRGDVTALIGPNGAGKTTVFNCITGFYKPTSGMLTLKQKDGATYLLERMPDFKIAQKARVARTFQNIRLFSGMTVLENLLVAQHNPLMIASGMTVLGVLGIGGYRGAEKKAVEKARYWLQKTKLIERADDPAGDLSYGAQRRLEIARAMCTGPELLCLDEPAAGLNPRESAELNELLLGIRDTDGVSILLIEHDMSVVMEVSDHVVVLEYGTKISDGTPATVKSDPRVIAAYLGVDDEEVAKVEKQLDALTGEVGS
;
A
#
# COMPACT_ATOMS: atom_id res chain seq x y z
N MET A 1 28.03 -3.77 7.81
CA MET A 1 26.80 -3.71 7.03
C MET A 1 25.88 -2.77 7.79
N GLU A 2 25.60 -1.60 7.25
CA GLU A 2 24.54 -0.78 7.82
C GLU A 2 23.22 -1.55 7.68
N SER A 3 22.54 -1.79 8.79
CA SER A 3 21.22 -2.44 8.74
C SER A 3 20.25 -1.50 8.05
N ASN A 4 19.57 -2.00 7.05
CA ASN A 4 18.59 -1.22 6.30
C ASN A 4 17.51 -0.68 7.26
N ARG A 5 16.99 0.51 6.98
CA ARG A 5 16.00 1.19 7.83
C ARG A 5 14.78 0.31 8.09
N TRP A 6 14.29 -0.38 7.07
CA TRP A 6 13.12 -1.28 7.16
C TRP A 6 13.37 -2.55 7.97
N ASP A 7 14.64 -2.92 8.24
CA ASP A 7 14.98 -4.07 9.09
C ASP A 7 14.90 -3.77 10.58
N ASN A 8 15.13 -2.52 10.97
CA ASN A 8 15.25 -2.14 12.38
C ASN A 8 13.90 -1.97 13.08
N ASP A 9 12.90 -1.36 12.44
CA ASP A 9 11.54 -1.19 12.98
C ASP A 9 10.48 -1.41 11.88
N PRO A 10 10.24 -2.67 11.47
CA PRO A 10 9.20 -2.96 10.51
C PRO A 10 7.80 -2.72 11.08
N VAL A 11 6.91 -2.12 10.28
CA VAL A 11 5.47 -2.08 10.58
C VAL A 11 4.81 -3.41 10.21
N LEU A 12 5.29 -4.06 9.15
CA LEU A 12 4.83 -5.39 8.72
C LEU A 12 6.04 -6.29 8.47
N THR A 13 5.97 -7.50 9.02
CA THR A 13 6.91 -8.59 8.75
C THR A 13 6.15 -9.75 8.11
N VAL A 14 6.61 -10.16 6.94
CA VAL A 14 6.12 -11.32 6.19
C VAL A 14 7.18 -12.41 6.32
N GLU A 15 6.81 -13.59 6.86
CA GLU A 15 7.74 -14.66 7.18
C GLU A 15 7.27 -15.98 6.59
N HIS A 16 8.05 -16.52 5.65
CA HIS A 16 7.84 -17.84 5.04
C HIS A 16 6.42 -18.07 4.49
N VAL A 17 5.82 -17.01 3.92
CA VAL A 17 4.44 -17.07 3.45
C VAL A 17 4.35 -17.89 2.17
N THR A 18 3.50 -18.91 2.21
CA THR A 18 3.15 -19.73 1.05
C THR A 18 1.63 -19.67 0.85
N MET A 19 1.20 -19.46 -0.40
CA MET A 19 -0.20 -19.51 -0.79
C MET A 19 -0.42 -20.46 -1.95
N ARG A 20 -1.33 -21.43 -1.74
CA ARG A 20 -1.70 -22.44 -2.73
C ARG A 20 -3.19 -22.36 -3.07
N PHE A 21 -3.51 -22.51 -4.34
CA PHE A 21 -4.87 -22.66 -4.84
C PHE A 21 -4.98 -24.03 -5.52
N GLY A 22 -5.47 -25.03 -4.80
CA GLY A 22 -5.44 -26.42 -5.28
C GLY A 22 -4.00 -26.86 -5.57
N GLY A 23 -3.71 -27.20 -6.81
CA GLY A 23 -2.38 -27.63 -7.25
C GLY A 23 -1.41 -26.48 -7.57
N LEU A 24 -1.91 -25.24 -7.70
CA LEU A 24 -1.10 -24.08 -8.06
C LEU A 24 -0.48 -23.42 -6.82
N VAL A 25 0.83 -23.24 -6.78
CA VAL A 25 1.54 -22.43 -5.78
C VAL A 25 1.68 -21.02 -6.34
N ALA A 26 0.88 -20.08 -5.82
CA ALA A 26 0.89 -18.70 -6.27
C ALA A 26 1.95 -17.83 -5.56
N VAL A 27 2.31 -18.21 -4.33
CA VAL A 27 3.39 -17.61 -3.54
C VAL A 27 4.10 -18.75 -2.81
N SER A 28 5.43 -18.76 -2.85
CA SER A 28 6.26 -19.83 -2.28
C SER A 28 7.34 -19.25 -1.37
N ASP A 29 7.25 -19.57 -0.07
CA ASP A 29 8.27 -19.26 0.95
C ASP A 29 8.72 -17.78 0.97
N LEU A 30 7.77 -16.86 0.81
CA LEU A 30 8.05 -15.44 0.69
C LEU A 30 8.32 -14.81 2.07
N SER A 31 9.46 -14.11 2.19
CA SER A 31 9.81 -13.33 3.38
C SER A 31 10.31 -11.95 2.99
N PHE A 32 9.71 -10.89 3.56
CA PHE A 32 10.15 -9.49 3.42
C PHE A 32 9.57 -8.63 4.56
N LYS A 33 10.03 -7.39 4.64
CA LYS A 33 9.58 -6.42 5.64
C LYS A 33 9.09 -5.14 4.98
N VAL A 34 8.18 -4.44 5.64
CA VAL A 34 7.76 -3.07 5.32
C VAL A 34 8.23 -2.16 6.43
N GLY A 35 9.06 -1.18 6.13
CA GLY A 35 9.59 -0.22 7.10
C GLY A 35 8.53 0.72 7.65
N ARG A 36 8.68 1.11 8.89
CA ARG A 36 7.79 2.09 9.51
C ARG A 36 8.04 3.48 8.94
N GLY A 37 6.97 4.09 8.41
CA GLY A 37 7.04 5.40 7.77
C GLY A 37 7.86 5.38 6.48
N ASP A 38 7.97 4.22 5.81
CA ASP A 38 8.58 4.06 4.51
C ASP A 38 7.53 3.74 3.44
N VAL A 39 7.86 3.99 2.20
CA VAL A 39 7.16 3.46 1.03
C VAL A 39 7.91 2.22 0.54
N THR A 40 7.31 1.06 0.73
CA THR A 40 7.82 -0.21 0.20
C THR A 40 7.04 -0.60 -1.04
N ALA A 41 7.72 -0.75 -2.17
CA ALA A 41 7.11 -1.24 -3.41
C ALA A 41 7.27 -2.76 -3.54
N LEU A 42 6.20 -3.42 -3.94
CA LEU A 42 6.17 -4.83 -4.32
C LEU A 42 5.97 -4.91 -5.84
N ILE A 43 7.00 -5.22 -6.57
CA ILE A 43 7.00 -5.22 -8.04
C ILE A 43 7.26 -6.62 -8.62
N GLY A 44 7.17 -6.75 -9.93
CA GLY A 44 7.45 -7.99 -10.66
C GLY A 44 6.51 -8.16 -11.86
N PRO A 45 6.77 -9.13 -12.74
CA PRO A 45 5.96 -9.42 -13.92
C PRO A 45 4.50 -9.77 -13.58
N ASN A 46 3.64 -9.80 -14.60
CA ASN A 46 2.27 -10.29 -14.45
C ASN A 46 2.28 -11.76 -14.03
N GLY A 47 1.45 -12.11 -13.05
CA GLY A 47 1.43 -13.47 -12.49
C GLY A 47 2.50 -13.76 -11.43
N ALA A 48 3.38 -12.82 -11.10
CA ALA A 48 4.42 -13.01 -10.06
C ALA A 48 3.89 -13.22 -8.63
N GLY A 49 2.58 -13.09 -8.38
CA GLY A 49 1.99 -13.31 -7.06
C GLY A 49 1.73 -12.05 -6.24
N LYS A 50 2.03 -10.86 -6.73
CA LYS A 50 1.88 -9.57 -6.02
C LYS A 50 0.50 -9.37 -5.38
N THR A 51 -0.56 -9.46 -6.18
CA THR A 51 -1.95 -9.31 -5.70
C THR A 51 -2.34 -10.40 -4.71
N THR A 52 -1.79 -11.61 -4.85
CA THR A 52 -1.99 -12.69 -3.89
C THR A 52 -1.40 -12.35 -2.53
N VAL A 53 -0.20 -11.80 -2.48
CA VAL A 53 0.45 -11.32 -1.24
C VAL A 53 -0.39 -10.22 -0.60
N PHE A 54 -0.85 -9.22 -1.37
CA PHE A 54 -1.74 -8.17 -0.88
C PHE A 54 -3.04 -8.72 -0.30
N ASN A 55 -3.63 -9.70 -0.96
CA ASN A 55 -4.84 -10.37 -0.49
C ASN A 55 -4.59 -11.13 0.82
N CYS A 56 -3.40 -11.70 1.02
CA CYS A 56 -3.02 -12.31 2.31
C CYS A 56 -2.88 -11.26 3.41
N ILE A 57 -2.17 -10.14 3.15
CA ILE A 57 -1.95 -9.06 4.12
C ILE A 57 -3.28 -8.40 4.53
N THR A 58 -4.17 -8.18 3.58
CA THR A 58 -5.47 -7.51 3.81
C THR A 58 -6.59 -8.47 4.25
N GLY A 59 -6.30 -9.77 4.35
CA GLY A 59 -7.20 -10.78 4.91
C GLY A 59 -8.20 -11.41 3.95
N PHE A 60 -8.18 -11.03 2.66
CA PHE A 60 -9.01 -11.66 1.64
C PHE A 60 -8.66 -13.14 1.44
N TYR A 61 -7.37 -13.47 1.59
CA TYR A 61 -6.90 -14.86 1.61
C TYR A 61 -6.20 -15.15 2.92
N LYS A 62 -6.31 -16.39 3.37
CA LYS A 62 -5.48 -16.93 4.45
C LYS A 62 -4.33 -17.69 3.81
N PRO A 63 -3.06 -17.34 4.10
CA PRO A 63 -1.92 -18.07 3.57
C PRO A 63 -2.00 -19.55 4.01
N THR A 64 -1.48 -20.43 3.18
CA THR A 64 -1.40 -21.87 3.47
C THR A 64 -0.43 -22.14 4.61
N SER A 65 0.67 -21.37 4.66
CA SER A 65 1.67 -21.39 5.75
C SER A 65 2.38 -20.05 5.83
N GLY A 66 3.12 -19.84 6.93
CA GLY A 66 3.87 -18.62 7.19
C GLY A 66 3.15 -17.68 8.15
N MET A 67 3.78 -16.55 8.46
CA MET A 67 3.28 -15.53 9.39
C MET A 67 3.24 -14.14 8.76
N LEU A 68 2.24 -13.35 9.15
CA LEU A 68 2.06 -11.95 8.77
C LEU A 68 1.93 -11.13 10.06
N THR A 69 3.02 -10.58 10.54
CA THR A 69 3.06 -9.84 11.81
C THR A 69 3.00 -8.34 11.55
N LEU A 70 1.98 -7.65 12.05
CA LEU A 70 1.89 -6.19 12.04
C LEU A 70 2.09 -5.64 13.44
N LYS A 71 3.01 -4.68 13.59
CA LYS A 71 3.31 -3.97 14.83
C LYS A 71 2.90 -2.52 14.72
N GLN A 72 1.99 -2.06 15.58
CA GLN A 72 1.54 -0.66 15.63
C GLN A 72 2.54 0.24 16.39
N LYS A 73 2.39 1.55 16.24
CA LYS A 73 3.23 2.55 16.93
C LYS A 73 3.12 2.49 18.45
N ASP A 74 1.98 2.06 18.99
CA ASP A 74 1.75 1.85 20.42
C ASP A 74 2.34 0.55 20.96
N GLY A 75 2.98 -0.26 20.13
CA GLY A 75 3.59 -1.54 20.44
C GLY A 75 2.62 -2.73 20.32
N ALA A 76 1.34 -2.52 20.04
CA ALA A 76 0.40 -3.62 19.81
C ALA A 76 0.81 -4.44 18.57
N THR A 77 0.77 -5.77 18.71
CA THR A 77 1.18 -6.71 17.66
C THR A 77 0.01 -7.59 17.24
N TYR A 78 -0.17 -7.77 15.95
CA TYR A 78 -1.26 -8.53 15.34
C TYR A 78 -0.73 -9.57 14.37
N LEU A 79 -1.23 -10.80 14.47
CA LEU A 79 -1.00 -11.88 13.51
C LEU A 79 -2.14 -11.87 12.49
N LEU A 80 -1.90 -11.26 11.33
CA LEU A 80 -2.96 -10.96 10.35
C LEU A 80 -3.57 -12.24 9.77
N GLU A 81 -2.77 -13.29 9.59
CA GLU A 81 -3.25 -14.58 9.10
C GLU A 81 -4.29 -15.24 10.02
N ARG A 82 -4.32 -14.85 11.30
CA ARG A 82 -5.28 -15.35 12.30
C ARG A 82 -6.50 -14.45 12.49
N MET A 83 -6.50 -13.27 11.87
CA MET A 83 -7.58 -12.30 12.04
C MET A 83 -8.61 -12.41 10.91
N PRO A 84 -9.92 -12.23 11.17
CA PRO A 84 -10.90 -11.95 10.12
C PRO A 84 -10.55 -10.62 9.42
N ASP A 85 -10.88 -10.51 8.14
CA ASP A 85 -10.60 -9.35 7.28
C ASP A 85 -11.05 -8.02 7.88
N PHE A 86 -12.31 -7.93 8.35
CA PHE A 86 -12.85 -6.72 8.98
C PHE A 86 -12.08 -6.28 10.23
N LYS A 87 -11.51 -7.24 10.99
CA LYS A 87 -10.68 -6.93 12.17
C LYS A 87 -9.29 -6.43 11.79
N ILE A 88 -8.77 -6.86 10.65
CA ILE A 88 -7.50 -6.35 10.10
C ILE A 88 -7.63 -4.85 9.84
N ALA A 89 -8.69 -4.43 9.15
CA ALA A 89 -8.96 -3.01 8.92
C ALA A 89 -9.24 -2.25 10.23
N GLN A 90 -10.05 -2.80 11.13
CA GLN A 90 -10.51 -2.10 12.32
C GLN A 90 -9.45 -2.05 13.44
N LYS A 91 -8.76 -3.17 13.72
CA LYS A 91 -7.84 -3.31 14.86
C LYS A 91 -6.38 -3.18 14.44
N ALA A 92 -5.96 -3.89 13.40
CA ALA A 92 -4.59 -3.79 12.91
C ALA A 92 -4.35 -2.52 12.07
N ARG A 93 -5.43 -1.78 11.71
CA ARG A 93 -5.38 -0.52 10.97
C ARG A 93 -4.64 -0.66 9.63
N VAL A 94 -4.95 -1.72 8.90
CA VAL A 94 -4.52 -1.87 7.51
C VAL A 94 -5.62 -1.34 6.61
N ALA A 95 -5.35 -0.28 5.85
CA ALA A 95 -6.26 0.21 4.82
C ALA A 95 -5.79 -0.23 3.44
N ARG A 96 -6.72 -0.44 2.52
CA ARG A 96 -6.44 -0.83 1.14
C ARG A 96 -7.27 0.00 0.16
N THR A 97 -6.64 0.41 -0.94
CA THR A 97 -7.34 0.79 -2.17
C THR A 97 -7.41 -0.41 -3.11
N PHE A 98 -8.23 -0.32 -4.14
CA PHE A 98 -8.38 -1.37 -5.15
C PHE A 98 -7.94 -0.85 -6.51
N GLN A 99 -7.51 -1.74 -7.40
CA GLN A 99 -7.18 -1.40 -8.78
C GLN A 99 -8.32 -0.64 -9.47
N ASN A 100 -9.54 -1.13 -9.34
CA ASN A 100 -10.74 -0.40 -9.76
C ASN A 100 -11.23 0.51 -8.64
N ILE A 101 -11.39 1.79 -8.92
CA ILE A 101 -11.86 2.79 -7.95
C ILE A 101 -13.23 2.39 -7.40
N ARG A 102 -13.36 2.38 -6.07
CA ARG A 102 -14.59 2.02 -5.37
C ARG A 102 -15.11 3.19 -4.55
N LEU A 103 -15.66 4.20 -5.22
CA LEU A 103 -16.32 5.33 -4.58
C LEU A 103 -17.84 5.16 -4.60
N PHE A 104 -18.50 5.84 -3.68
CA PHE A 104 -19.94 6.03 -3.74
C PHE A 104 -20.22 7.20 -4.69
N SER A 105 -20.40 6.91 -5.98
CA SER A 105 -20.49 7.91 -7.06
C SER A 105 -21.66 8.88 -6.90
N GLY A 106 -22.77 8.44 -6.28
CA GLY A 106 -23.93 9.27 -5.99
C GLY A 106 -23.82 10.11 -4.71
N MET A 107 -22.78 9.94 -3.93
CA MET A 107 -22.48 10.77 -2.75
C MET A 107 -21.50 11.87 -3.14
N THR A 108 -21.51 12.95 -2.35
CA THR A 108 -20.53 14.02 -2.51
C THR A 108 -19.13 13.55 -2.13
N VAL A 109 -18.13 14.32 -2.55
CA VAL A 109 -16.72 14.11 -2.19
C VAL A 109 -16.54 14.08 -0.68
N LEU A 110 -17.16 15.01 0.05
CA LEU A 110 -17.13 15.07 1.52
C LEU A 110 -17.81 13.86 2.15
N GLU A 111 -18.99 13.48 1.69
CA GLU A 111 -19.74 12.33 2.22
C GLU A 111 -18.97 11.03 2.10
N ASN A 112 -18.23 10.81 0.98
CA ASN A 112 -17.36 9.66 0.81
C ASN A 112 -16.32 9.54 1.93
N LEU A 113 -15.78 10.66 2.42
CA LEU A 113 -14.80 10.66 3.52
C LEU A 113 -15.46 10.47 4.89
N LEU A 114 -16.68 10.99 5.07
CA LEU A 114 -17.43 10.83 6.33
C LEU A 114 -17.90 9.38 6.53
N VAL A 115 -18.32 8.70 5.46
CA VAL A 115 -18.70 7.27 5.51
C VAL A 115 -17.55 6.39 5.99
N ALA A 116 -16.30 6.70 5.61
CA ALA A 116 -15.12 5.96 6.08
C ALA A 116 -14.90 6.07 7.61
N GLN A 117 -15.48 7.06 8.23
CA GLN A 117 -15.41 7.33 9.68
C GLN A 117 -16.64 6.84 10.44
N HIS A 118 -17.50 6.04 9.81
CA HIS A 118 -18.77 5.59 10.39
C HIS A 118 -18.60 4.87 11.73
N ASN A 119 -17.64 3.97 11.87
CA ASN A 119 -17.44 3.21 13.11
C ASN A 119 -17.15 4.10 14.34
N PRO A 120 -16.22 5.05 14.31
CA PRO A 120 -16.03 6.01 15.42
C PRO A 120 -17.28 6.85 15.70
N LEU A 121 -18.01 7.28 14.67
CA LEU A 121 -19.23 8.06 14.81
C LEU A 121 -20.36 7.26 15.43
N MET A 122 -20.55 6.00 15.05
CA MET A 122 -21.53 5.08 15.64
C MET A 122 -21.23 4.80 17.12
N ILE A 123 -19.98 4.59 17.49
CA ILE A 123 -19.59 4.40 18.89
C ILE A 123 -19.88 5.68 19.70
N ALA A 124 -19.54 6.85 19.16
CA ALA A 124 -19.78 8.14 19.81
C ALA A 124 -21.28 8.48 19.97
N SER A 125 -22.14 7.96 19.07
CA SER A 125 -23.61 8.12 19.16
C SER A 125 -24.25 7.24 20.24
N GLY A 126 -23.48 6.39 20.94
CA GLY A 126 -23.98 5.52 22.01
C GLY A 126 -25.09 4.57 21.55
N MET A 127 -24.98 4.05 20.31
CA MET A 127 -25.98 3.17 19.71
C MET A 127 -27.43 3.66 19.89
N THR A 128 -27.76 4.82 19.31
CA THR A 128 -29.09 5.31 18.94
C THR A 128 -29.95 6.12 19.95
N VAL A 129 -29.91 5.91 21.25
CA VAL A 129 -30.83 6.63 22.16
C VAL A 129 -30.23 7.96 22.64
N LEU A 130 -28.97 8.02 22.99
CA LEU A 130 -28.28 9.24 23.44
C LEU A 130 -28.00 10.24 22.32
N GLY A 131 -27.78 9.73 21.09
CA GLY A 131 -27.57 10.54 19.89
C GLY A 131 -28.80 11.35 19.49
N VAL A 132 -30.00 10.78 19.65
CA VAL A 132 -31.29 11.47 19.39
C VAL A 132 -31.55 12.59 20.41
N LEU A 133 -31.08 12.42 21.64
CA LEU A 133 -31.24 13.43 22.70
C LEU A 133 -30.17 14.54 22.67
N GLY A 134 -29.19 14.45 21.74
CA GLY A 134 -28.09 15.43 21.64
C GLY A 134 -27.17 15.48 22.87
N ILE A 135 -27.30 14.50 23.77
CA ILE A 135 -26.56 14.35 25.02
C ILE A 135 -25.44 13.34 24.80
N GLY A 136 -24.18 13.79 24.88
CA GLY A 136 -23.02 12.93 24.70
C GLY A 136 -22.12 13.40 23.54
N GLY A 137 -20.90 12.97 23.47
CA GLY A 137 -19.83 13.42 22.58
C GLY A 137 -20.06 13.37 21.07
N TYR A 138 -21.29 13.10 20.58
CA TYR A 138 -21.62 13.00 19.15
C TYR A 138 -21.23 14.25 18.36
N ARG A 139 -21.65 15.45 18.81
CA ARG A 139 -21.28 16.71 18.14
C ARG A 139 -19.77 16.93 18.10
N GLY A 140 -19.05 16.52 19.16
CA GLY A 140 -17.60 16.58 19.19
C GLY A 140 -16.94 15.56 18.25
N ALA A 141 -17.50 14.36 18.15
CA ALA A 141 -17.02 13.32 17.23
C ALA A 141 -17.31 13.68 15.77
N GLU A 142 -18.50 14.21 15.49
CA GLU A 142 -18.87 14.71 14.16
C GLU A 142 -17.95 15.84 13.70
N LYS A 143 -17.72 16.84 14.59
CA LYS A 143 -16.79 17.94 14.30
C LYS A 143 -15.39 17.42 13.95
N LYS A 144 -14.85 16.47 14.75
CA LYS A 144 -13.54 15.84 14.48
C LYS A 144 -13.54 15.08 13.16
N ALA A 145 -14.63 14.38 12.81
CA ALA A 145 -14.74 13.67 11.55
C ALA A 145 -14.73 14.62 10.34
N VAL A 146 -15.46 15.73 10.45
CA VAL A 146 -15.47 16.79 9.41
C VAL A 146 -14.09 17.46 9.30
N GLU A 147 -13.45 17.78 10.42
CA GLU A 147 -12.09 18.38 10.42
C GLU A 147 -11.09 17.42 9.76
N LYS A 148 -11.15 16.12 10.05
CA LYS A 148 -10.31 15.11 9.42
C LYS A 148 -10.59 14.98 7.92
N ALA A 149 -11.86 14.96 7.53
CA ALA A 149 -12.25 14.94 6.12
C ALA A 149 -11.73 16.19 5.39
N ARG A 150 -11.90 17.38 5.98
CA ARG A 150 -11.39 18.64 5.42
C ARG A 150 -9.87 18.62 5.24
N TYR A 151 -9.14 18.12 6.22
CA TYR A 151 -7.68 17.97 6.14
C TYR A 151 -7.26 17.14 4.92
N TRP A 152 -7.91 15.96 4.71
CA TRP A 152 -7.61 15.11 3.57
C TRP A 152 -8.08 15.71 2.24
N LEU A 153 -9.20 16.45 2.20
CA LEU A 153 -9.62 17.18 1.01
C LEU A 153 -8.62 18.28 0.62
N GLN A 154 -8.03 18.96 1.59
CA GLN A 154 -6.98 19.94 1.32
C GLN A 154 -5.71 19.27 0.76
N LYS A 155 -5.25 18.17 1.38
CA LYS A 155 -4.07 17.41 0.91
C LYS A 155 -4.24 16.85 -0.49
N THR A 156 -5.44 16.40 -0.83
CA THR A 156 -5.75 15.85 -2.16
C THR A 156 -6.15 16.91 -3.18
N LYS A 157 -6.12 18.20 -2.82
CA LYS A 157 -6.51 19.33 -3.67
C LYS A 157 -7.98 19.21 -4.15
N LEU A 158 -8.87 18.67 -3.29
CA LEU A 158 -10.29 18.45 -3.58
C LEU A 158 -11.23 19.29 -2.71
N ILE A 159 -10.71 20.21 -1.90
CA ILE A 159 -11.52 20.99 -0.95
C ILE A 159 -12.60 21.83 -1.64
N GLU A 160 -12.28 22.41 -2.79
CA GLU A 160 -13.22 23.23 -3.59
C GLU A 160 -14.32 22.40 -4.29
N ARG A 161 -14.14 21.07 -4.30
CA ARG A 161 -15.05 20.10 -4.89
C ARG A 161 -15.81 19.27 -3.84
N ALA A 162 -15.77 19.71 -2.55
CA ALA A 162 -16.30 18.95 -1.41
C ALA A 162 -17.79 18.56 -1.57
N ASP A 163 -18.58 19.45 -2.17
CA ASP A 163 -20.03 19.27 -2.37
C ASP A 163 -20.39 18.66 -3.73
N ASP A 164 -19.40 18.44 -4.62
CA ASP A 164 -19.65 17.83 -5.93
C ASP A 164 -19.90 16.32 -5.78
N PRO A 165 -20.71 15.70 -6.64
CA PRO A 165 -20.80 14.25 -6.72
C PRO A 165 -19.45 13.63 -7.04
N ALA A 166 -19.07 12.57 -6.31
CA ALA A 166 -17.77 11.92 -6.52
C ALA A 166 -17.64 11.30 -7.93
N GLY A 167 -18.77 10.92 -8.54
CA GLY A 167 -18.80 10.40 -9.91
C GLY A 167 -18.43 11.42 -10.98
N ASP A 168 -18.55 12.72 -10.70
CA ASP A 168 -18.28 13.82 -11.67
C ASP A 168 -16.80 14.26 -11.64
N LEU A 169 -15.99 13.65 -10.79
CA LEU A 169 -14.55 13.90 -10.75
C LEU A 169 -13.81 13.23 -11.91
N SER A 170 -12.70 13.83 -12.36
CA SER A 170 -11.76 13.13 -13.27
C SER A 170 -11.21 11.85 -12.60
N TYR A 171 -10.73 10.92 -13.42
CA TYR A 171 -10.21 9.65 -12.93
C TYR A 171 -9.09 9.84 -11.89
N GLY A 172 -8.13 10.73 -12.14
CA GLY A 172 -7.07 11.03 -11.19
C GLY A 172 -7.58 11.68 -9.90
N ALA A 173 -8.62 12.53 -9.98
CA ALA A 173 -9.26 13.11 -8.80
C ALA A 173 -10.02 12.05 -7.99
N GLN A 174 -10.71 11.12 -8.66
CA GLN A 174 -11.35 9.98 -8.00
C GLN A 174 -10.33 9.08 -7.28
N ARG A 175 -9.16 8.83 -7.90
CA ARG A 175 -8.08 8.06 -7.27
C ARG A 175 -7.55 8.74 -6.01
N ARG A 176 -7.31 10.06 -6.07
CA ARG A 176 -6.91 10.82 -4.87
C ARG A 176 -7.99 10.81 -3.77
N LEU A 177 -9.27 10.88 -4.16
CA LEU A 177 -10.39 10.78 -3.21
C LEU A 177 -10.45 9.40 -2.55
N GLU A 178 -10.19 8.31 -3.30
CA GLU A 178 -10.14 6.94 -2.75
C GLU A 178 -9.03 6.81 -1.70
N ILE A 179 -7.85 7.36 -1.97
CA ILE A 179 -6.73 7.40 -1.01
C ILE A 179 -7.12 8.24 0.22
N ALA A 180 -7.68 9.44 0.04
CA ALA A 180 -8.15 10.28 1.14
C ALA A 180 -9.17 9.54 2.02
N ARG A 181 -10.09 8.79 1.41
CA ARG A 181 -11.07 7.97 2.12
C ARG A 181 -10.40 6.87 2.94
N ALA A 182 -9.40 6.18 2.38
CA ALA A 182 -8.63 5.18 3.11
C ALA A 182 -7.88 5.82 4.30
N MET A 183 -7.30 7.01 4.11
CA MET A 183 -6.59 7.75 5.17
C MET A 183 -7.52 8.26 6.27
N CYS A 184 -8.80 8.51 5.98
CA CYS A 184 -9.80 8.86 7.00
C CYS A 184 -10.05 7.73 8.01
N THR A 185 -9.69 6.48 7.72
CA THR A 185 -9.74 5.39 8.70
C THR A 185 -8.63 5.45 9.75
N GLY A 186 -7.55 6.21 9.49
CA GLY A 186 -6.38 6.32 10.36
C GLY A 186 -5.50 5.08 10.34
N PRO A 187 -5.01 4.65 9.16
CA PRO A 187 -4.22 3.42 9.03
C PRO A 187 -2.81 3.55 9.63
N GLU A 188 -2.25 2.41 10.06
CA GLU A 188 -0.82 2.22 10.32
C GLU A 188 -0.08 1.81 9.05
N LEU A 189 -0.78 1.05 8.19
CA LEU A 189 -0.30 0.58 6.90
C LEU A 189 -1.35 0.86 5.82
N LEU A 190 -0.97 1.61 4.80
CA LEU A 190 -1.77 1.85 3.60
C LEU A 190 -1.28 0.96 2.47
N CYS A 191 -2.14 0.07 1.99
CA CYS A 191 -1.88 -0.81 0.86
C CYS A 191 -2.50 -0.24 -0.41
N LEU A 192 -1.69 0.04 -1.43
CA LEU A 192 -2.10 0.63 -2.70
C LEU A 192 -1.85 -0.35 -3.85
N ASP A 193 -2.89 -0.67 -4.60
CA ASP A 193 -2.84 -1.63 -5.71
C ASP A 193 -2.93 -0.87 -7.04
N GLU A 194 -1.79 -0.70 -7.72
CA GLU A 194 -1.62 0.02 -8.99
C GLU A 194 -2.29 1.41 -9.01
N PRO A 195 -1.96 2.30 -8.05
CA PRO A 195 -2.66 3.58 -7.94
C PRO A 195 -2.39 4.54 -9.11
N ALA A 196 -1.27 4.39 -9.83
CA ALA A 196 -0.93 5.22 -10.99
C ALA A 196 -1.53 4.70 -12.31
N ALA A 197 -2.15 3.50 -12.32
CA ALA A 197 -2.68 2.92 -13.53
C ALA A 197 -3.76 3.83 -14.16
N GLY A 198 -3.58 4.15 -15.45
CA GLY A 198 -4.51 4.99 -16.21
C GLY A 198 -4.41 6.50 -15.95
N LEU A 199 -3.47 6.95 -15.15
CA LEU A 199 -3.19 8.37 -14.93
C LEU A 199 -2.32 8.95 -16.06
N ASN A 200 -2.54 10.22 -16.37
CA ASN A 200 -1.61 10.96 -17.20
C ASN A 200 -0.37 11.42 -16.40
N PRO A 201 0.74 11.87 -17.03
CA PRO A 201 1.98 12.23 -16.31
C PRO A 201 1.79 13.29 -15.22
N ARG A 202 0.90 14.27 -15.42
CA ARG A 202 0.60 15.29 -14.42
C ARG A 202 -0.13 14.69 -13.21
N GLU A 203 -1.13 13.85 -13.45
CA GLU A 203 -1.88 13.18 -12.39
C GLU A 203 -1.00 12.21 -11.60
N SER A 204 -0.06 11.52 -12.27
CA SER A 204 0.95 10.67 -11.62
C SER A 204 1.87 11.48 -10.71
N ALA A 205 2.36 12.65 -11.17
CA ALA A 205 3.16 13.53 -10.32
C ALA A 205 2.37 14.03 -9.10
N GLU A 206 1.10 14.43 -9.26
CA GLU A 206 0.23 14.82 -8.15
C GLU A 206 -0.03 13.66 -7.18
N LEU A 207 -0.12 12.42 -7.68
CA LEU A 207 -0.21 11.22 -6.84
C LEU A 207 1.10 11.00 -6.06
N ASN A 208 2.26 11.11 -6.72
CA ASN A 208 3.56 10.93 -6.08
C ASN A 208 3.77 11.95 -4.95
N GLU A 209 3.44 13.24 -5.18
CA GLU A 209 3.45 14.26 -4.12
C GLU A 209 2.56 13.87 -2.92
N LEU A 210 1.35 13.33 -3.20
CA LEU A 210 0.43 12.89 -2.15
C LEU A 210 1.02 11.73 -1.35
N LEU A 211 1.59 10.71 -2.00
CA LEU A 211 2.19 9.54 -1.33
C LEU A 211 3.38 9.94 -0.46
N LEU A 212 4.27 10.78 -0.98
CA LEU A 212 5.40 11.33 -0.21
C LEU A 212 4.89 12.17 0.97
N GLY A 213 3.86 12.99 0.78
CA GLY A 213 3.23 13.77 1.85
C GLY A 213 2.60 12.89 2.94
N ILE A 214 1.98 11.76 2.59
CA ILE A 214 1.44 10.77 3.55
C ILE A 214 2.59 10.14 4.36
N ARG A 215 3.68 9.76 3.71
CA ARG A 215 4.87 9.22 4.38
C ARG A 215 5.50 10.25 5.32
N ASP A 216 5.84 11.43 4.81
CA ASP A 216 6.71 12.40 5.49
C ASP A 216 5.97 13.21 6.56
N THR A 217 4.71 13.57 6.30
CA THR A 217 3.94 14.45 7.20
C THR A 217 3.04 13.64 8.14
N ASP A 218 2.39 12.59 7.64
CA ASP A 218 1.45 11.79 8.44
C ASP A 218 2.13 10.56 9.07
N GLY A 219 3.34 10.21 8.59
CA GLY A 219 4.14 9.10 9.09
C GLY A 219 3.45 7.75 8.94
N VAL A 220 2.62 7.59 7.91
CA VAL A 220 1.94 6.33 7.58
C VAL A 220 2.83 5.51 6.65
N SER A 221 2.99 4.23 6.96
CA SER A 221 3.73 3.31 6.11
C SER A 221 2.90 2.92 4.90
N ILE A 222 3.54 2.80 3.74
CA ILE A 222 2.84 2.48 2.48
C ILE A 222 3.44 1.20 1.92
N LEU A 223 2.57 0.24 1.55
CA LEU A 223 2.91 -0.89 0.70
C LEU A 223 2.24 -0.71 -0.65
N LEU A 224 3.05 -0.60 -1.69
CA LEU A 224 2.64 -0.22 -3.04
C LEU A 224 2.86 -1.39 -4.01
N ILE A 225 1.82 -1.81 -4.75
CA ILE A 225 2.02 -2.58 -5.99
C ILE A 225 2.02 -1.58 -7.14
N GLU A 226 3.06 -1.62 -7.96
CA GLU A 226 3.16 -0.84 -9.19
C GLU A 226 3.91 -1.61 -10.26
N HIS A 227 3.62 -1.27 -11.51
CA HIS A 227 4.32 -1.76 -12.69
C HIS A 227 5.04 -0.62 -13.44
N ASP A 228 4.71 0.63 -13.15
CA ASP A 228 5.43 1.80 -13.67
C ASP A 228 6.69 2.05 -12.85
N MET A 229 7.83 1.67 -13.44
CA MET A 229 9.13 1.80 -12.79
C MET A 229 9.50 3.26 -12.48
N SER A 230 8.97 4.24 -13.22
CA SER A 230 9.24 5.65 -12.95
C SER A 230 8.62 6.07 -11.61
N VAL A 231 7.37 5.68 -11.35
CA VAL A 231 6.69 5.89 -10.07
C VAL A 231 7.41 5.18 -8.94
N VAL A 232 7.76 3.88 -9.15
CA VAL A 232 8.46 3.08 -8.12
C VAL A 232 9.78 3.73 -7.72
N MET A 233 10.59 4.15 -8.69
CA MET A 233 11.92 4.76 -8.42
C MET A 233 11.81 6.14 -7.77
N GLU A 234 10.73 6.87 -7.99
CA GLU A 234 10.53 8.21 -7.44
C GLU A 234 10.02 8.18 -6.00
N VAL A 235 9.09 7.28 -5.67
CA VAL A 235 8.40 7.34 -4.38
C VAL A 235 8.89 6.33 -3.34
N SER A 236 9.59 5.26 -3.76
CA SER A 236 9.91 4.14 -2.86
C SER A 236 11.21 4.33 -2.11
N ASP A 237 11.21 3.96 -0.84
CA ASP A 237 12.42 3.82 -0.01
C ASP A 237 12.99 2.41 -0.11
N HIS A 238 12.13 1.43 -0.33
CA HIS A 238 12.42 0.00 -0.35
C HIS A 238 11.64 -0.67 -1.49
N VAL A 239 12.28 -1.60 -2.19
CA VAL A 239 11.68 -2.35 -3.30
C VAL A 239 11.90 -3.84 -3.12
N VAL A 240 10.83 -4.61 -3.21
CA VAL A 240 10.82 -6.08 -3.20
C VAL A 240 10.35 -6.57 -4.55
N VAL A 241 11.12 -7.43 -5.19
CA VAL A 241 10.81 -7.95 -6.53
C VAL A 241 10.40 -9.41 -6.44
N LEU A 242 9.24 -9.70 -7.00
CA LEU A 242 8.71 -11.06 -7.11
C LEU A 242 8.77 -11.59 -8.55
N GLU A 243 9.07 -12.86 -8.67
CA GLU A 243 8.95 -13.63 -9.89
C GLU A 243 8.46 -15.03 -9.56
N TYR A 244 7.44 -15.52 -10.28
CA TYR A 244 6.81 -16.84 -10.08
C TYR A 244 6.54 -17.19 -8.60
N GLY A 245 6.07 -16.22 -7.82
CA GLY A 245 5.72 -16.39 -6.41
C GLY A 245 6.89 -16.40 -5.44
N THR A 246 8.12 -16.14 -5.90
CA THR A 246 9.34 -16.08 -5.08
C THR A 246 9.96 -14.68 -5.12
N LYS A 247 10.75 -14.34 -4.10
CA LYS A 247 11.50 -13.08 -4.05
C LYS A 247 12.83 -13.24 -4.78
N ILE A 248 13.04 -12.44 -5.81
CA ILE A 248 14.31 -12.44 -6.60
C ILE A 248 15.24 -11.29 -6.22
N SER A 249 14.70 -10.17 -5.71
CA SER A 249 15.49 -9.02 -5.26
C SER A 249 14.81 -8.28 -4.11
N ASP A 250 15.61 -7.60 -3.26
CA ASP A 250 15.17 -6.92 -2.06
C ASP A 250 16.20 -5.83 -1.69
N GLY A 251 15.84 -4.56 -1.79
CA GLY A 251 16.79 -3.48 -1.56
C GLY A 251 16.27 -2.08 -1.85
N THR A 252 17.18 -1.13 -1.97
CA THR A 252 16.84 0.24 -2.40
C THR A 252 16.46 0.26 -3.88
N PRO A 253 15.70 1.28 -4.35
CA PRO A 253 15.39 1.43 -5.77
C PRO A 253 16.64 1.37 -6.66
N ALA A 254 17.73 2.01 -6.24
CA ALA A 254 18.99 2.02 -6.98
C ALA A 254 19.60 0.62 -7.12
N THR A 255 19.62 -0.16 -6.02
CA THR A 255 20.13 -1.55 -6.01
C THR A 255 19.30 -2.45 -6.91
N VAL A 256 17.96 -2.36 -6.80
CA VAL A 256 17.05 -3.20 -7.58
C VAL A 256 17.10 -2.88 -9.07
N LYS A 257 17.26 -1.59 -9.44
CA LYS A 257 17.38 -1.16 -10.83
C LYS A 257 18.60 -1.76 -11.54
N SER A 258 19.67 -2.02 -10.81
CA SER A 258 20.92 -2.56 -11.34
C SER A 258 21.05 -4.09 -11.17
N ASP A 259 20.07 -4.76 -10.57
CA ASP A 259 20.08 -6.22 -10.36
C ASP A 259 19.81 -6.94 -11.70
N PRO A 260 20.78 -7.74 -12.24
CA PRO A 260 20.60 -8.45 -13.50
C PRO A 260 19.40 -9.39 -13.52
N ARG A 261 19.06 -10.02 -12.38
CA ARG A 261 17.89 -10.90 -12.26
C ARG A 261 16.59 -10.14 -12.46
N VAL A 262 16.52 -8.91 -11.95
CA VAL A 262 15.35 -8.04 -12.14
C VAL A 262 15.22 -7.64 -13.60
N ILE A 263 16.33 -7.24 -14.23
CA ILE A 263 16.34 -6.87 -15.65
C ILE A 263 15.86 -8.04 -16.51
N ALA A 264 16.36 -9.24 -16.25
CA ALA A 264 15.99 -10.46 -16.99
C ALA A 264 14.50 -10.81 -16.79
N ALA A 265 13.97 -10.76 -15.56
CA ALA A 265 12.58 -11.02 -15.26
C ALA A 265 11.61 -10.10 -16.02
N TYR A 266 11.98 -8.83 -16.23
CA TYR A 266 11.18 -7.88 -17.01
C TYR A 266 11.37 -7.99 -18.53
N LEU A 267 12.52 -8.47 -19.00
CA LEU A 267 12.77 -8.72 -20.43
C LEU A 267 12.26 -10.09 -20.88
N GLY A 268 11.90 -10.98 -19.95
CA GLY A 268 11.45 -12.34 -20.24
C GLY A 268 12.58 -13.23 -20.79
N VAL A 269 13.81 -13.00 -20.32
CA VAL A 269 15.03 -13.73 -20.73
C VAL A 269 15.27 -14.87 -19.76
N ASP A 270 15.63 -16.05 -20.25
CA ASP A 270 15.88 -17.24 -19.42
C ASP A 270 17.17 -17.09 -18.58
N ASP A 271 17.22 -17.81 -17.43
CA ASP A 271 18.35 -17.79 -16.48
C ASP A 271 19.71 -18.06 -17.13
N GLU A 272 19.78 -18.82 -18.24
CA GLU A 272 21.02 -19.06 -18.99
C GLU A 272 21.53 -17.81 -19.72
N GLU A 273 20.63 -16.93 -20.17
CA GLU A 273 20.99 -15.64 -20.79
C GLU A 273 21.39 -14.62 -19.74
N VAL A 274 20.77 -14.65 -18.54
CA VAL A 274 21.17 -13.83 -17.39
C VAL A 274 22.64 -14.10 -17.03
N ALA A 275 23.02 -15.37 -16.91
CA ALA A 275 24.39 -15.76 -16.60
C ALA A 275 25.42 -15.32 -17.69
N LYS A 276 24.97 -15.17 -18.94
CA LYS A 276 25.81 -14.60 -20.02
C LYS A 276 25.95 -13.08 -19.88
N VAL A 277 24.87 -12.39 -19.52
CA VAL A 277 24.90 -10.93 -19.31
C VAL A 277 25.72 -10.59 -18.07
N GLU A 278 25.62 -11.37 -16.98
CA GLU A 278 26.46 -11.21 -15.79
C GLU A 278 27.96 -11.37 -16.13
N LYS A 279 28.30 -12.41 -16.86
CA LYS A 279 29.71 -12.61 -17.31
C LYS A 279 30.21 -11.50 -18.23
N GLN A 280 29.34 -10.92 -19.05
CA GLN A 280 29.71 -9.79 -19.92
C GLN A 280 29.88 -8.48 -19.14
N LEU A 281 29.05 -8.24 -18.15
CA LEU A 281 29.16 -7.07 -17.25
C LEU A 281 30.42 -7.17 -16.37
N ASP A 282 30.71 -8.34 -15.81
CA ASP A 282 31.92 -8.58 -15.02
C ASP A 282 33.20 -8.43 -15.87
N ALA A 283 33.17 -8.85 -17.13
CA ALA A 283 34.28 -8.68 -18.08
C ALA A 283 34.50 -7.19 -18.42
N LEU A 284 33.43 -6.39 -18.55
CA LEU A 284 33.51 -4.95 -18.84
C LEU A 284 33.94 -4.14 -17.63
N THR A 285 33.56 -4.55 -16.41
CA THR A 285 33.97 -3.88 -15.16
C THR A 285 35.37 -4.30 -14.70
N GLY A 286 35.84 -5.48 -15.07
CA GLY A 286 37.20 -5.99 -14.77
C GLY A 286 38.32 -5.36 -15.62
N GLU A 287 38.02 -4.77 -16.79
CA GLU A 287 38.99 -4.09 -17.63
C GLU A 287 39.28 -2.63 -17.27
N VAL A 288 38.53 -2.02 -16.31
CA VAL A 288 38.74 -0.62 -15.88
C VAL A 288 39.67 -0.53 -14.66
N GLY A 289 40.18 -1.65 -14.15
CA GLY A 289 41.02 -1.78 -12.94
C GLY A 289 42.46 -2.22 -13.16
N SER A 290 43.02 -2.06 -14.39
CA SER A 290 44.47 -2.35 -14.65
C SER A 290 45.21 -1.18 -15.26
#